data_cb28dfa9c6076d7e210932b8e18730e0
#
_entry.id   cb28dfa9c6076d7e210932b8e18730e0
#
_cell.length_a   1.000
_cell.length_b   1.000
_cell.length_c   1.000
_cell.angle_alpha   90.00
_cell.angle_beta   90.00
_cell.angle_gamma   90.00
#
_symmetry.space_group_name_H-M   'P 1'
#
loop_
_entity.id
_entity.type
_entity.pdbx_description
1 polymer ?
#
loop_
_entity_poly.entity_id
_entity_poly.type
_entity_poly.pdbx_seq_one_letter_code
_entity_poly.pdbx_strand_id
1 'polypeptide(L)'
;MFKNTTCLCLVFIIVGMVQLSSAEENLAKKSQNPVGDIISLPFEYWHYDGMADGGSADALMVKAVYTTRFGNLNLINRLIIPYLVIDANLNGSDLCEIDIPPTLERESGLGNIQYQGFFTPAEPGKVIWGIGPVFELPTNTSGLGSDKWSAGPAAVALTMPGKWVLGALVQNIWSFAGPSDAPNVNKFTFQYFLNYNLGDGWYLTSTPIITADWEQSSGNQWTVPFGGGIGRLMRFGKLPVDFKLQAFGNVEKPDGGPDWSMMFAVKFLFPKNRPQ
;
A
#
# COMPACT_ATOMS: atom_id res chain seq x y z
N MET A 1 -31.54 26.04 -52.09
CA MET A 1 -30.97 27.07 -51.20
C MET A 1 -31.51 26.78 -49.81
N PHE A 2 -30.88 25.83 -49.09
CA PHE A 2 -31.19 25.54 -47.68
C PHE A 2 -29.87 25.48 -46.92
N LYS A 3 -29.68 26.38 -46.01
CA LYS A 3 -28.54 26.46 -45.10
C LYS A 3 -28.79 25.48 -43.95
N ASN A 4 -27.98 24.45 -43.86
CA ASN A 4 -27.91 23.58 -42.66
C ASN A 4 -26.99 24.25 -41.63
N THR A 5 -27.59 24.79 -40.60
CA THR A 5 -26.87 25.27 -39.42
C THR A 5 -26.74 24.09 -38.44
N THR A 6 -25.56 23.48 -38.40
CA THR A 6 -25.25 22.46 -37.43
C THR A 6 -24.94 23.14 -36.10
N CYS A 7 -25.84 23.00 -35.14
CA CYS A 7 -25.70 23.47 -33.78
C CYS A 7 -24.72 22.55 -33.03
N LEU A 8 -23.48 23.01 -32.85
CA LEU A 8 -22.45 22.30 -32.06
C LEU A 8 -22.73 22.61 -30.57
N CYS A 9 -23.42 21.67 -29.88
CA CYS A 9 -23.58 21.76 -28.43
C CYS A 9 -22.24 21.48 -27.77
N LEU A 10 -21.49 22.50 -27.45
CA LEU A 10 -20.35 22.44 -26.52
C LEU A 10 -20.92 22.22 -25.11
N VAL A 11 -20.81 20.98 -24.64
CA VAL A 11 -21.04 20.66 -23.23
C VAL A 11 -19.85 21.19 -22.45
N PHE A 12 -19.97 22.39 -21.93
CA PHE A 12 -19.08 22.91 -20.90
C PHE A 12 -19.35 22.13 -19.61
N ILE A 13 -18.52 21.13 -19.31
CA ILE A 13 -18.41 20.58 -17.96
C ILE A 13 -17.75 21.66 -17.13
N ILE A 14 -18.56 22.45 -16.44
CA ILE A 14 -18.11 23.37 -15.39
C ILE A 14 -17.70 22.46 -14.22
N VAL A 15 -16.42 22.04 -14.21
CA VAL A 15 -15.79 21.51 -13.01
C VAL A 15 -15.68 22.69 -12.05
N GLY A 16 -16.63 22.79 -11.13
CA GLY A 16 -16.60 23.79 -10.08
C GLY A 16 -15.26 23.70 -9.34
N MET A 17 -14.37 24.68 -9.53
CA MET A 17 -13.17 24.84 -8.72
C MET A 17 -13.63 25.18 -7.30
N VAL A 18 -13.80 24.15 -6.49
CA VAL A 18 -13.92 24.33 -5.04
C VAL A 18 -12.54 24.72 -4.55
N GLN A 19 -12.36 25.98 -4.21
CA GLN A 19 -11.14 26.41 -3.52
C GLN A 19 -11.06 25.64 -2.20
N LEU A 20 -10.09 24.71 -2.13
CA LEU A 20 -9.82 24.01 -0.89
C LEU A 20 -9.34 25.01 0.15
N SER A 21 -9.99 25.02 1.31
CA SER A 21 -9.54 25.81 2.45
C SER A 21 -8.20 25.26 2.95
N SER A 22 -7.44 26.06 3.69
CA SER A 22 -6.18 25.62 4.33
C SER A 22 -6.37 24.35 5.18
N ALA A 23 -7.57 24.13 5.73
CA ALA A 23 -7.93 22.93 6.47
C ALA A 23 -7.97 21.68 5.59
N GLU A 24 -8.38 21.79 4.32
CA GLU A 24 -8.43 20.69 3.36
C GLU A 24 -7.04 20.30 2.85
N GLU A 25 -6.18 21.29 2.60
CA GLU A 25 -4.77 21.03 2.27
C GLU A 25 -4.05 20.30 3.41
N ASN A 26 -4.30 20.71 4.65
CA ASN A 26 -3.78 20.00 5.82
C ASN A 26 -4.32 18.57 5.93
N LEU A 27 -5.57 18.33 5.56
CA LEU A 27 -6.15 17.00 5.56
C LEU A 27 -5.53 16.11 4.48
N ALA A 28 -5.26 16.65 3.28
CA ALA A 28 -4.57 15.94 2.22
C ALA A 28 -3.17 15.47 2.67
N LYS A 29 -2.38 16.33 3.29
CA LYS A 29 -1.08 15.96 3.86
C LYS A 29 -1.21 14.93 4.98
N LYS A 30 -2.19 15.07 5.86
CA LYS A 30 -2.45 14.11 6.94
C LYS A 30 -2.88 12.75 6.41
N SER A 31 -3.62 12.68 5.29
CA SER A 31 -4.02 11.42 4.67
C SER A 31 -2.82 10.61 4.16
N GLN A 32 -1.74 11.31 3.77
CA GLN A 32 -0.51 10.73 3.27
C GLN A 32 0.42 10.22 4.39
N ASN A 33 0.09 10.50 5.67
CA ASN A 33 0.86 10.04 6.82
C ASN A 33 0.39 8.65 7.27
N PRO A 34 1.24 7.61 7.18
CA PRO A 34 0.87 6.24 7.54
C PRO A 34 0.68 6.03 9.06
N VAL A 35 1.17 6.95 9.88
CA VAL A 35 1.03 6.95 11.35
C VAL A 35 0.30 8.19 11.86
N GLY A 36 -0.57 8.76 11.03
CA GLY A 36 -1.43 9.88 11.41
C GLY A 36 -2.53 9.48 12.38
N ASP A 37 -2.95 10.39 13.25
CA ASP A 37 -4.10 10.19 14.14
C ASP A 37 -5.42 10.35 13.37
N ILE A 38 -5.63 9.49 12.38
CA ILE A 38 -6.85 9.42 11.56
C ILE A 38 -7.26 7.95 11.44
N ILE A 39 -8.54 7.69 11.64
CA ILE A 39 -9.11 6.38 11.29
C ILE A 39 -9.22 6.36 9.76
N SER A 40 -8.67 5.34 9.13
CA SER A 40 -8.77 5.20 7.67
C SER A 40 -8.94 3.76 7.24
N LEU A 41 -9.61 3.59 6.10
CA LEU A 41 -9.86 2.30 5.49
C LEU A 41 -9.46 2.36 4.01
N PRO A 42 -8.19 2.12 3.68
CA PRO A 42 -7.70 1.95 2.33
C PRO A 42 -8.10 0.61 1.73
N PHE A 43 -8.55 0.66 0.48
CA PHE A 43 -8.67 -0.47 -0.43
C PHE A 43 -7.65 -0.25 -1.54
N GLU A 44 -6.69 -1.16 -1.70
CA GLU A 44 -5.65 -1.07 -2.71
C GLU A 44 -5.75 -2.29 -3.63
N TYR A 45 -6.00 -2.04 -4.90
CA TYR A 45 -5.90 -3.05 -5.95
C TYR A 45 -4.54 -2.93 -6.61
N TRP A 46 -3.84 -4.06 -6.67
CA TRP A 46 -2.56 -4.21 -7.33
C TRP A 46 -2.70 -5.19 -8.48
N HIS A 47 -2.11 -4.85 -9.61
CA HIS A 47 -1.92 -5.73 -10.75
C HIS A 47 -0.44 -5.87 -11.00
N TYR A 48 0.02 -7.10 -11.12
CA TYR A 48 1.41 -7.47 -11.40
C TYR A 48 1.44 -8.24 -12.71
N ASP A 49 2.39 -7.91 -13.61
CA ASP A 49 2.47 -8.49 -14.94
C ASP A 49 3.92 -8.65 -15.38
N GLY A 50 4.13 -9.42 -16.46
CA GLY A 50 5.47 -9.75 -16.95
C GLY A 50 6.18 -10.79 -16.09
N MET A 51 5.43 -11.69 -15.45
CA MET A 51 5.97 -12.86 -14.77
C MET A 51 6.43 -13.92 -15.77
N ALA A 52 7.15 -14.94 -15.28
CA ALA A 52 7.54 -16.08 -16.11
C ALA A 52 6.35 -16.66 -16.87
N ASP A 53 6.61 -17.16 -18.08
CA ASP A 53 5.62 -17.77 -18.98
C ASP A 53 4.37 -16.90 -19.28
N GLY A 54 4.49 -15.57 -19.11
CA GLY A 54 3.39 -14.63 -19.33
C GLY A 54 2.34 -14.61 -18.21
N GLY A 55 2.71 -15.07 -17.02
CA GLY A 55 1.85 -15.04 -15.84
C GLY A 55 1.60 -13.61 -15.33
N SER A 56 0.48 -13.47 -14.59
CA SER A 56 0.10 -12.24 -13.90
C SER A 56 -0.51 -12.54 -12.54
N ALA A 57 -0.56 -11.53 -11.67
CA ALA A 57 -1.22 -11.65 -10.39
C ALA A 57 -1.96 -10.37 -10.03
N ASP A 58 -3.08 -10.53 -9.35
CA ASP A 58 -3.86 -9.45 -8.78
C ASP A 58 -3.92 -9.56 -7.26
N ALA A 59 -3.87 -8.43 -6.57
CA ALA A 59 -4.06 -8.40 -5.13
C ALA A 59 -5.00 -7.27 -4.72
N LEU A 60 -6.04 -7.60 -3.97
CA LEU A 60 -6.87 -6.63 -3.28
C LEU A 60 -6.46 -6.59 -1.81
N MET A 61 -5.92 -5.47 -1.36
CA MET A 61 -5.53 -5.27 0.04
C MET A 61 -6.51 -4.35 0.75
N VAL A 62 -7.13 -4.83 1.81
CA VAL A 62 -7.91 -4.01 2.73
C VAL A 62 -7.02 -3.67 3.92
N LYS A 63 -6.80 -2.37 4.14
CA LYS A 63 -5.91 -1.89 5.21
C LYS A 63 -6.71 -1.05 6.19
N ALA A 64 -6.99 -1.57 7.38
CA ALA A 64 -7.66 -0.80 8.42
C ALA A 64 -6.64 -0.12 9.32
N VAL A 65 -6.80 1.18 9.54
CA VAL A 65 -5.93 1.97 10.43
C VAL A 65 -6.76 2.59 11.54
N TYR A 66 -6.38 2.30 12.77
CA TYR A 66 -7.03 2.83 13.95
C TYR A 66 -6.00 3.26 15.00
N THR A 67 -6.21 4.45 15.60
CA THR A 67 -5.32 4.99 16.62
C THR A 67 -5.93 4.88 18.00
N THR A 68 -5.20 4.28 18.92
CA THR A 68 -5.48 4.27 20.36
C THR A 68 -4.52 5.20 21.08
N ARG A 69 -5.02 6.05 21.98
CA ARG A 69 -4.18 6.97 22.74
C ARG A 69 -3.87 6.39 24.12
N PHE A 70 -2.59 6.47 24.50
CA PHE A 70 -2.07 6.08 25.81
C PHE A 70 -1.23 7.23 26.39
N GLY A 71 -1.84 8.12 27.14
CA GLY A 71 -1.15 9.27 27.71
C GLY A 71 -0.46 10.13 26.64
N ASN A 72 0.87 10.17 26.67
CA ASN A 72 1.70 10.93 25.73
C ASN A 72 2.08 10.16 24.46
N LEU A 73 1.58 8.94 24.30
CA LEU A 73 1.81 8.09 23.13
C LEU A 73 0.49 7.75 22.43
N ASN A 74 0.57 7.58 21.14
CA ASN A 74 -0.46 6.92 20.34
C ASN A 74 0.06 5.56 19.92
N LEU A 75 -0.81 4.55 19.92
CA LEU A 75 -0.60 3.30 19.23
C LEU A 75 -1.41 3.32 17.95
N ILE A 76 -0.72 3.33 16.82
CA ILE A 76 -1.32 3.23 15.51
C ILE A 76 -1.41 1.74 15.16
N ASN A 77 -2.63 1.24 15.13
CA ASN A 77 -2.92 -0.15 14.75
C ASN A 77 -3.20 -0.19 13.25
N ARG A 78 -2.49 -1.04 12.53
CA ARG A 78 -2.70 -1.26 11.09
C ARG A 78 -2.92 -2.75 10.87
N LEU A 79 -4.07 -3.10 10.31
CA LEU A 79 -4.41 -4.46 9.90
C LEU A 79 -4.44 -4.49 8.39
N ILE A 80 -3.70 -5.42 7.79
CA ILE A 80 -3.61 -5.60 6.34
C ILE A 80 -4.16 -6.98 6.02
N ILE A 81 -5.19 -7.03 5.18
CA ILE A 81 -5.86 -8.26 4.76
C ILE A 81 -5.72 -8.36 3.24
N PRO A 82 -4.85 -9.23 2.72
CA PRO A 82 -4.68 -9.43 1.29
C PRO A 82 -5.65 -10.51 0.77
N TYR A 83 -6.26 -10.27 -0.37
CA TYR A 83 -6.92 -11.27 -1.20
C TYR A 83 -6.18 -11.32 -2.53
N LEU A 84 -5.70 -12.50 -2.89
CA LEU A 84 -4.83 -12.72 -4.04
C LEU A 84 -5.57 -13.47 -5.13
N VAL A 85 -5.26 -13.17 -6.37
CA VAL A 85 -5.67 -13.92 -7.55
C VAL A 85 -4.41 -14.10 -8.39
N ILE A 86 -3.99 -15.31 -8.62
CA ILE A 86 -2.80 -15.66 -9.39
C ILE A 86 -3.23 -16.44 -10.61
N ASP A 87 -2.96 -15.87 -11.78
CA ASP A 87 -3.14 -16.54 -13.07
C ASP A 87 -1.77 -17.14 -13.43
N ALA A 88 -1.59 -18.39 -13.08
CA ALA A 88 -0.33 -19.07 -13.26
C ALA A 88 -0.41 -20.08 -14.41
N ASN A 89 0.22 -19.75 -15.54
CA ASN A 89 0.87 -20.75 -16.37
C ASN A 89 2.26 -21.08 -15.80
N LEU A 90 2.41 -20.97 -14.48
CA LEU A 90 3.71 -21.06 -13.83
C LEU A 90 4.01 -22.51 -13.49
N ASN A 91 4.97 -23.09 -14.19
CA ASN A 91 5.66 -24.29 -13.73
C ASN A 91 6.37 -23.92 -12.42
N GLY A 92 5.69 -24.19 -11.31
CA GLY A 92 5.92 -23.75 -9.96
C GLY A 92 7.33 -23.79 -9.42
N SER A 93 8.12 -22.76 -9.58
CA SER A 93 9.34 -22.58 -8.79
C SER A 93 9.70 -21.13 -8.44
N ASP A 94 9.07 -20.13 -9.04
CA ASP A 94 9.70 -18.79 -9.06
C ASP A 94 8.87 -17.63 -8.49
N LEU A 95 7.67 -17.88 -7.97
CA LEU A 95 6.96 -16.86 -7.18
C LEU A 95 7.38 -16.98 -5.72
N CYS A 96 7.92 -15.92 -5.17
CA CYS A 96 8.31 -15.78 -3.76
C CYS A 96 7.54 -16.71 -2.81
N GLU A 97 8.05 -17.93 -2.55
CA GLU A 97 7.52 -18.93 -1.59
C GLU A 97 6.02 -19.28 -1.68
N ILE A 98 5.38 -19.09 -2.82
CA ILE A 98 4.09 -19.70 -3.05
C ILE A 98 4.37 -21.04 -3.72
N ASP A 99 4.20 -22.13 -2.96
CA ASP A 99 4.32 -23.50 -3.46
C ASP A 99 3.06 -23.81 -4.29
N ILE A 100 3.02 -23.29 -5.54
CA ILE A 100 1.89 -23.51 -6.44
C ILE A 100 2.06 -24.88 -7.10
N PRO A 101 1.11 -25.78 -6.94
CA PRO A 101 1.16 -27.07 -7.63
C PRO A 101 1.17 -26.89 -9.16
N PRO A 102 1.95 -27.67 -9.92
CA PRO A 102 2.20 -27.47 -11.36
C PRO A 102 0.98 -27.65 -12.29
N THR A 103 -0.24 -27.64 -11.77
CA THR A 103 -1.47 -27.92 -12.51
C THR A 103 -2.52 -26.81 -12.41
N LEU A 104 -2.21 -25.65 -11.84
CA LEU A 104 -3.22 -24.64 -11.55
C LEU A 104 -3.27 -23.54 -12.62
N GLU A 105 -4.41 -23.48 -13.31
CA GLU A 105 -4.71 -22.43 -14.29
C GLU A 105 -5.02 -21.07 -13.62
N ARG A 106 -5.57 -21.09 -12.39
CA ARG A 106 -5.91 -19.88 -11.63
C ARG A 106 -6.19 -20.20 -10.16
N GLU A 107 -5.47 -19.57 -9.24
CA GLU A 107 -5.75 -19.65 -7.81
C GLU A 107 -6.20 -18.32 -7.24
N SER A 108 -7.11 -18.36 -6.26
CA SER A 108 -7.52 -17.17 -5.55
C SER A 108 -7.92 -17.46 -4.12
N GLY A 109 -7.60 -16.54 -3.22
CA GLY A 109 -7.93 -16.67 -1.81
C GLY A 109 -7.27 -15.62 -0.95
N LEU A 110 -7.36 -15.82 0.36
CA LEU A 110 -6.69 -14.97 1.32
C LEU A 110 -5.18 -15.25 1.35
N GLY A 111 -4.37 -14.21 1.41
CA GLY A 111 -2.99 -14.31 1.83
C GLY A 111 -2.85 -14.15 3.35
N ASN A 112 -1.62 -14.01 3.84
CA ASN A 112 -1.37 -13.84 5.26
C ASN A 112 -1.80 -12.46 5.76
N ILE A 113 -2.63 -12.45 6.81
CA ILE A 113 -3.01 -11.21 7.47
C ILE A 113 -1.82 -10.68 8.25
N GLN A 114 -1.53 -9.38 8.09
CA GLN A 114 -0.46 -8.71 8.81
C GLN A 114 -1.01 -7.64 9.74
N TYR A 115 -0.53 -7.65 10.98
CA TYR A 115 -0.77 -6.59 11.96
C TYR A 115 0.52 -5.82 12.22
N GLN A 116 0.42 -4.48 12.21
CA GLN A 116 1.53 -3.57 12.54
C GLN A 116 1.06 -2.61 13.63
N GLY A 117 1.81 -2.55 14.73
CA GLY A 117 1.55 -1.64 15.83
C GLY A 117 2.68 -0.62 15.96
N PHE A 118 2.40 0.68 15.71
CA PHE A 118 3.42 1.73 15.86
C PHE A 118 3.14 2.59 17.08
N PHE A 119 4.07 2.62 18.02
CA PHE A 119 4.10 3.61 19.09
C PHE A 119 4.71 4.90 18.56
N THR A 120 3.97 6.01 18.65
CA THR A 120 4.37 7.34 18.19
C THR A 120 4.02 8.38 19.23
N PRO A 121 4.78 9.49 19.37
CA PRO A 121 4.41 10.59 20.25
C PRO A 121 3.01 11.13 19.90
N ALA A 122 2.18 11.38 20.92
CA ALA A 122 0.84 11.94 20.73
C ALA A 122 0.88 13.37 20.15
N GLU A 123 1.96 14.09 20.44
CA GLU A 123 2.28 15.41 19.89
C GLU A 123 3.54 15.31 19.05
N PRO A 124 3.42 15.04 17.75
CA PRO A 124 4.59 14.88 16.90
C PRO A 124 5.30 16.22 16.67
N GLY A 125 6.62 16.19 16.63
CA GLY A 125 7.47 17.31 16.24
C GLY A 125 7.52 17.51 14.72
N LYS A 126 8.59 18.17 14.25
CA LYS A 126 8.84 18.34 12.80
C LYS A 126 9.04 17.02 12.07
N VAL A 127 9.61 16.04 12.76
CA VAL A 127 9.70 14.65 12.31
C VAL A 127 8.69 13.83 13.09
N ILE A 128 7.80 13.17 12.37
CA ILE A 128 6.83 12.22 12.90
C ILE A 128 7.48 10.85 12.76
N TRP A 129 7.52 10.10 13.85
CA TRP A 129 8.15 8.78 13.85
C TRP A 129 7.32 7.79 14.69
N GLY A 130 7.52 6.53 14.42
CA GLY A 130 6.92 5.44 15.18
C GLY A 130 7.76 4.19 15.08
N ILE A 131 7.74 3.39 16.14
CA ILE A 131 8.38 2.08 16.20
C ILE A 131 7.42 1.08 16.81
N GLY A 132 7.57 -0.18 16.46
CA GLY A 132 6.77 -1.22 17.09
C GLY A 132 6.84 -2.58 16.40
N PRO A 133 6.05 -3.53 16.86
CA PRO A 133 6.03 -4.88 16.31
C PRO A 133 5.21 -5.00 15.05
N VAL A 134 5.61 -5.96 14.22
CA VAL A 134 4.82 -6.52 13.12
C VAL A 134 4.59 -7.99 13.41
N PHE A 135 3.38 -8.48 13.14
CA PHE A 135 3.01 -9.88 13.17
C PHE A 135 2.37 -10.26 11.86
N GLU A 136 2.75 -11.39 11.32
CA GLU A 136 2.11 -12.02 10.17
C GLU A 136 1.54 -13.38 10.59
N LEU A 137 0.27 -13.58 10.27
CA LEU A 137 -0.52 -14.72 10.71
C LEU A 137 -0.68 -15.71 9.55
N PRO A 138 -0.54 -17.01 9.77
CA PRO A 138 -0.75 -18.05 8.74
C PRO A 138 -2.26 -18.23 8.47
N THR A 139 -2.87 -17.22 7.86
CA THR A 139 -4.32 -17.19 7.56
C THR A 139 -4.59 -17.42 6.07
N ASN A 140 -3.57 -17.76 5.33
CA ASN A 140 -3.66 -17.91 3.88
C ASN A 140 -4.56 -19.09 3.47
N THR A 141 -5.14 -18.97 2.29
CA THR A 141 -5.63 -20.12 1.54
C THR A 141 -4.41 -20.91 1.07
N SER A 142 -4.44 -22.22 1.15
CA SER A 142 -3.29 -23.09 0.83
C SER A 142 -2.58 -22.65 -0.46
N GLY A 143 -1.26 -22.46 -0.38
CA GLY A 143 -0.45 -22.00 -1.50
C GLY A 143 -0.38 -20.47 -1.72
N LEU A 144 -1.18 -19.67 -1.02
CA LEU A 144 -1.23 -18.20 -1.21
C LEU A 144 -0.54 -17.42 -0.08
N GLY A 145 0.38 -18.05 0.64
CA GLY A 145 1.13 -17.44 1.71
C GLY A 145 1.95 -18.44 2.50
N SER A 146 2.59 -17.99 3.58
CA SER A 146 3.36 -18.84 4.46
C SER A 146 2.48 -19.47 5.55
N ASP A 147 2.67 -20.74 5.85
CA ASP A 147 2.00 -21.47 6.95
C ASP A 147 2.66 -21.22 8.31
N LYS A 148 3.63 -20.31 8.36
CA LYS A 148 4.34 -19.95 9.59
C LYS A 148 3.88 -18.63 10.17
N TRP A 149 3.82 -18.58 11.50
CA TRP A 149 3.73 -17.34 12.25
C TRP A 149 5.04 -16.60 12.15
N SER A 150 4.98 -15.33 11.77
CA SER A 150 6.16 -14.49 11.65
C SER A 150 5.98 -13.19 12.45
N ALA A 151 7.07 -12.69 12.99
CA ALA A 151 7.07 -11.42 13.71
C ALA A 151 8.41 -10.69 13.52
N GLY A 152 8.39 -9.39 13.79
CA GLY A 152 9.59 -8.58 13.77
C GLY A 152 9.38 -7.13 14.13
N PRO A 153 10.43 -6.31 14.12
CA PRO A 153 10.34 -4.89 14.37
C PRO A 153 9.96 -4.11 13.11
N ALA A 154 9.29 -2.99 13.32
CA ALA A 154 9.06 -1.98 12.30
C ALA A 154 9.38 -0.58 12.83
N ALA A 155 9.82 0.29 11.94
CA ALA A 155 10.01 1.70 12.21
C ALA A 155 9.50 2.53 11.03
N VAL A 156 9.01 3.72 11.34
CA VAL A 156 8.56 4.69 10.34
C VAL A 156 9.00 6.08 10.77
N ALA A 157 9.43 6.89 9.81
CA ALA A 157 9.71 8.29 10.04
C ALA A 157 9.29 9.11 8.83
N LEU A 158 8.71 10.29 9.06
CA LEU A 158 8.34 11.21 8.00
C LEU A 158 8.38 12.67 8.45
N THR A 159 8.44 13.56 7.47
CA THR A 159 8.37 15.01 7.65
C THR A 159 7.49 15.62 6.56
N MET A 160 6.92 16.81 6.85
CA MET A 160 5.98 17.48 5.93
C MET A 160 6.38 18.94 5.67
N PRO A 161 7.58 19.18 5.07
CA PRO A 161 8.03 20.55 4.80
C PRO A 161 7.28 21.15 3.59
N GLY A 162 6.65 22.32 3.79
CA GLY A 162 5.93 23.00 2.70
C GLY A 162 4.90 22.11 2.02
N LYS A 163 5.05 21.88 0.72
CA LYS A 163 4.16 21.02 -0.09
C LYS A 163 4.53 19.54 -0.09
N TRP A 164 5.64 19.15 0.53
CA TRP A 164 6.15 17.80 0.54
C TRP A 164 5.64 16.97 1.72
N VAL A 165 5.48 15.68 1.49
CA VAL A 165 5.42 14.64 2.53
C VAL A 165 6.47 13.61 2.18
N LEU A 166 7.51 13.54 3.00
CA LEU A 166 8.70 12.73 2.77
C LEU A 166 8.90 11.79 3.95
N GLY A 167 9.10 10.52 3.71
CA GLY A 167 9.34 9.57 4.78
C GLY A 167 9.65 8.18 4.29
N ALA A 168 9.87 7.29 5.24
CA ALA A 168 10.11 5.88 4.99
C ALA A 168 9.59 5.01 6.13
N LEU A 169 9.20 3.79 5.77
CA LEU A 169 8.88 2.69 6.68
C LEU A 169 9.85 1.54 6.40
N VAL A 170 10.35 0.92 7.43
CA VAL A 170 11.20 -0.26 7.35
C VAL A 170 10.69 -1.31 8.32
N GLN A 171 10.73 -2.56 7.93
CA GLN A 171 10.45 -3.71 8.79
C GLN A 171 11.24 -4.93 8.33
N ASN A 172 11.48 -5.86 9.25
CA ASN A 172 11.91 -7.22 8.93
C ASN A 172 11.11 -8.20 9.81
N ILE A 173 10.65 -9.28 9.22
CA ILE A 173 9.93 -10.34 9.93
C ILE A 173 10.66 -11.66 9.79
N TRP A 174 10.57 -12.48 10.83
CA TRP A 174 11.12 -13.85 10.88
C TRP A 174 10.05 -14.81 11.35
N SER A 175 10.01 -15.99 10.75
CA SER A 175 9.16 -17.06 11.26
C SER A 175 9.66 -17.56 12.62
N PHE A 176 8.74 -17.82 13.55
CA PHE A 176 9.05 -18.31 14.89
C PHE A 176 8.22 -19.53 15.32
N ALA A 177 7.12 -19.84 14.62
CA ALA A 177 6.25 -20.98 14.90
C ALA A 177 5.54 -21.43 13.63
N GLY A 178 5.11 -22.69 13.57
CA GLY A 178 4.38 -23.30 12.45
C GLY A 178 4.87 -24.70 12.16
N PRO A 179 4.40 -25.33 11.07
CA PRO A 179 4.84 -26.66 10.64
C PRO A 179 6.34 -26.68 10.37
N SER A 180 7.01 -27.77 10.74
CA SER A 180 8.47 -27.91 10.58
C SER A 180 8.88 -28.11 9.12
N ASP A 181 7.98 -28.61 8.30
CA ASP A 181 8.14 -28.86 6.86
C ASP A 181 7.81 -27.63 5.99
N ALA A 182 7.14 -26.61 6.55
CA ALA A 182 6.90 -25.37 5.84
C ALA A 182 8.20 -24.53 5.75
N PRO A 183 8.42 -23.80 4.64
CA PRO A 183 9.57 -22.90 4.47
C PRO A 183 9.69 -21.84 5.57
N ASN A 184 10.92 -21.46 5.90
CA ASN A 184 11.14 -20.34 6.81
C ASN A 184 10.83 -19.03 6.15
N VAL A 185 10.49 -18.05 6.97
CA VAL A 185 10.27 -16.67 6.54
C VAL A 185 11.33 -15.77 7.14
N ASN A 186 12.01 -15.00 6.30
CA ASN A 186 12.91 -13.93 6.69
C ASN A 186 12.81 -12.81 5.65
N LYS A 187 11.82 -11.91 5.83
CA LYS A 187 11.45 -10.90 4.83
C LYS A 187 11.70 -9.49 5.32
N PHE A 188 12.49 -8.76 4.56
CA PHE A 188 12.70 -7.33 4.72
C PHE A 188 11.73 -6.55 3.86
N THR A 189 11.23 -5.43 4.37
CA THR A 189 10.40 -4.48 3.62
C THR A 189 10.88 -3.07 3.89
N PHE A 190 11.08 -2.33 2.84
CA PHE A 190 11.36 -0.89 2.88
C PHE A 190 10.38 -0.16 1.95
N GLN A 191 9.66 0.82 2.47
CA GLN A 191 8.76 1.65 1.69
C GLN A 191 9.09 3.12 1.93
N TYR A 192 9.52 3.84 0.90
CA TYR A 192 9.60 5.28 1.00
C TYR A 192 8.29 5.95 0.58
N PHE A 193 8.07 7.16 1.09
CA PHE A 193 6.93 7.99 0.75
C PHE A 193 7.46 9.32 0.21
N LEU A 194 7.22 9.57 -1.06
CA LEU A 194 7.57 10.82 -1.73
C LEU A 194 6.29 11.40 -2.32
N ASN A 195 5.70 12.41 -1.66
CA ASN A 195 4.51 13.06 -2.16
C ASN A 195 4.75 14.57 -2.28
N TYR A 196 4.27 15.15 -3.38
CA TYR A 196 4.29 16.58 -3.63
C TYR A 196 2.87 17.10 -3.90
N ASN A 197 2.35 17.92 -2.99
CA ASN A 197 0.99 18.46 -3.07
C ASN A 197 0.93 19.63 -4.04
N LEU A 198 0.09 19.50 -5.07
CA LEU A 198 -0.08 20.49 -6.15
C LEU A 198 -1.11 21.57 -5.79
N GLY A 199 -2.06 21.25 -4.92
CA GLY A 199 -3.22 22.06 -4.56
C GLY A 199 -4.52 21.36 -4.98
N ASP A 200 -5.67 21.86 -4.51
CA ASP A 200 -7.01 21.30 -4.81
C ASP A 200 -7.14 19.80 -4.60
N GLY A 201 -6.44 19.28 -3.57
CA GLY A 201 -6.39 17.86 -3.24
C GLY A 201 -5.48 17.01 -4.15
N TRP A 202 -4.97 17.54 -5.24
CA TRP A 202 -4.06 16.84 -6.14
C TRP A 202 -2.65 16.73 -5.58
N TYR A 203 -2.00 15.60 -5.82
CA TYR A 203 -0.60 15.38 -5.47
C TYR A 203 0.07 14.37 -6.39
N LEU A 204 1.36 14.56 -6.63
CA LEU A 204 2.24 13.54 -7.21
C LEU A 204 2.72 12.62 -6.09
N THR A 205 2.88 11.34 -6.38
CA THR A 205 3.21 10.34 -5.37
C THR A 205 4.14 9.26 -5.93
N SER A 206 5.09 8.82 -5.11
CA SER A 206 5.88 7.62 -5.31
C SER A 206 6.01 6.92 -3.96
N THR A 207 5.41 5.72 -3.86
CA THR A 207 5.39 4.94 -2.62
C THR A 207 5.63 3.46 -2.90
N PRO A 208 6.74 3.10 -3.58
CA PRO A 208 7.05 1.71 -3.90
C PRO A 208 7.33 0.91 -2.63
N ILE A 209 7.08 -0.39 -2.72
CA ILE A 209 7.41 -1.35 -1.66
C ILE A 209 8.60 -2.17 -2.15
N ILE A 210 9.77 -1.89 -1.60
CA ILE A 210 11.01 -2.63 -1.86
C ILE A 210 11.05 -3.78 -0.87
N THR A 211 11.28 -4.99 -1.35
CA THR A 211 11.35 -6.19 -0.49
C THR A 211 12.64 -6.95 -0.72
N ALA A 212 13.07 -7.68 0.31
CA ALA A 212 14.07 -8.71 0.16
C ALA A 212 13.65 -9.94 0.96
N ASP A 213 13.75 -11.09 0.32
CA ASP A 213 13.61 -12.39 0.95
C ASP A 213 15.00 -12.98 1.19
N TRP A 214 15.38 -13.05 2.47
CA TRP A 214 16.70 -13.52 2.86
C TRP A 214 16.86 -15.06 2.83
N GLU A 215 15.75 -15.80 2.67
CA GLU A 215 15.77 -17.25 2.49
C GLU A 215 16.07 -17.64 1.04
N GLN A 216 15.94 -16.71 0.09
CA GLN A 216 16.22 -16.95 -1.32
C GLN A 216 17.72 -16.94 -1.65
N SER A 217 18.09 -17.57 -2.74
CA SER A 217 19.47 -17.60 -3.25
C SER A 217 19.96 -16.19 -3.61
N SER A 218 21.27 -15.99 -3.53
CA SER A 218 21.89 -14.72 -3.97
C SER A 218 21.50 -14.41 -5.42
N GLY A 219 21.01 -13.20 -5.66
CA GLY A 219 20.48 -12.75 -6.96
C GLY A 219 18.95 -12.80 -7.07
N ASN A 220 18.28 -13.63 -6.25
CA ASN A 220 16.81 -13.76 -6.24
C ASN A 220 16.15 -13.17 -4.99
N GLN A 221 16.89 -12.41 -4.20
CA GLN A 221 16.40 -11.89 -2.91
C GLN A 221 15.57 -10.62 -3.06
N TRP A 222 15.93 -9.75 -3.99
CA TRP A 222 15.40 -8.39 -4.03
C TRP A 222 14.29 -8.20 -5.06
N THR A 223 13.26 -7.45 -4.66
CA THR A 223 12.31 -6.82 -5.58
C THR A 223 12.38 -5.31 -5.35
N VAL A 224 12.82 -4.57 -6.37
CA VAL A 224 13.04 -3.12 -6.28
C VAL A 224 12.19 -2.40 -7.34
N PRO A 225 10.94 -2.04 -7.00
CA PRO A 225 10.08 -1.25 -7.87
C PRO A 225 10.52 0.21 -7.90
N PHE A 226 10.49 0.81 -9.09
CA PHE A 226 10.70 2.24 -9.31
C PHE A 226 9.58 2.81 -10.15
N GLY A 227 8.99 3.93 -9.70
CA GLY A 227 7.88 4.54 -10.40
C GLY A 227 7.12 5.51 -9.52
N GLY A 228 5.89 5.81 -9.91
CA GLY A 228 5.05 6.73 -9.18
C GLY A 228 3.73 6.98 -9.87
N GLY A 229 3.05 8.04 -9.49
CA GLY A 229 1.75 8.35 -10.04
C GLY A 229 1.14 9.61 -9.45
N ILE A 230 -0.17 9.63 -9.43
CA ILE A 230 -0.96 10.78 -9.04
C ILE A 230 -2.05 10.37 -8.04
N GLY A 231 -2.38 11.25 -7.13
CA GLY A 231 -3.52 11.06 -6.25
C GLY A 231 -4.34 12.33 -6.10
N ARG A 232 -5.55 12.17 -5.60
CA ARG A 232 -6.45 13.25 -5.29
C ARG A 232 -7.32 12.97 -4.07
N LEU A 233 -7.24 13.84 -3.09
CA LEU A 233 -8.21 13.88 -2.00
C LEU A 233 -9.44 14.66 -2.47
N MET A 234 -10.61 14.07 -2.31
CA MET A 234 -11.91 14.67 -2.62
C MET A 234 -12.85 14.54 -1.42
N ARG A 235 -13.87 15.39 -1.35
CA ARG A 235 -14.93 15.28 -0.34
C ARG A 235 -16.25 14.88 -0.98
N PHE A 236 -16.88 13.87 -0.41
CA PHE A 236 -18.25 13.48 -0.71
C PHE A 236 -19.10 13.83 0.51
N GLY A 237 -19.66 15.05 0.49
CA GLY A 237 -20.29 15.63 1.67
C GLY A 237 -19.29 15.82 2.80
N LYS A 238 -19.47 15.10 3.92
CA LYS A 238 -18.57 15.14 5.08
C LYS A 238 -17.44 14.13 5.03
N LEU A 239 -17.48 13.17 4.10
CA LEU A 239 -16.52 12.08 4.00
C LEU A 239 -15.39 12.44 3.04
N PRO A 240 -14.15 12.59 3.52
CA PRO A 240 -12.99 12.70 2.65
C PRO A 240 -12.61 11.31 2.11
N VAL A 241 -12.34 11.25 0.81
CA VAL A 241 -11.90 10.05 0.10
C VAL A 241 -10.66 10.40 -0.70
N ASP A 242 -9.61 9.60 -0.56
CA ASP A 242 -8.34 9.77 -1.25
C ASP A 242 -8.20 8.69 -2.33
N PHE A 243 -8.08 9.12 -3.58
CA PHE A 243 -7.87 8.26 -4.73
C PHE A 243 -6.40 8.34 -5.14
N LYS A 244 -5.81 7.20 -5.50
CA LYS A 244 -4.41 7.15 -5.89
C LYS A 244 -4.21 6.10 -6.99
N LEU A 245 -3.44 6.48 -8.02
CA LEU A 245 -3.01 5.59 -9.09
C LEU A 245 -1.50 5.71 -9.24
N GLN A 246 -0.81 4.58 -9.23
CA GLN A 246 0.64 4.49 -9.42
C GLN A 246 1.00 3.32 -10.34
N ALA A 247 2.11 3.46 -11.06
CA ALA A 247 2.72 2.40 -11.83
C ALA A 247 4.21 2.30 -11.50
N PHE A 248 4.75 1.08 -11.47
CA PHE A 248 6.12 0.77 -11.10
C PHE A 248 6.69 -0.26 -12.05
N GLY A 249 7.94 -0.05 -12.52
CA GLY A 249 8.75 -1.07 -13.15
C GLY A 249 9.73 -1.63 -12.12
N ASN A 250 9.96 -2.94 -12.11
CA ASN A 250 10.94 -3.55 -11.24
C ASN A 250 12.33 -3.45 -11.89
N VAL A 251 13.25 -2.72 -11.24
CA VAL A 251 14.64 -2.58 -11.70
C VAL A 251 15.52 -3.73 -11.22
N GLU A 252 15.08 -4.42 -10.18
CA GLU A 252 15.62 -5.69 -9.66
C GLU A 252 14.43 -6.55 -9.28
N LYS A 253 14.48 -7.84 -9.60
CA LYS A 253 13.44 -8.82 -9.28
C LYS A 253 14.00 -10.23 -9.24
N PRO A 254 13.39 -11.16 -8.49
CA PRO A 254 13.71 -12.57 -8.61
C PRO A 254 13.45 -13.10 -10.01
N ASP A 255 14.10 -14.21 -10.36
CA ASP A 255 13.78 -14.95 -11.58
C ASP A 255 12.29 -15.30 -11.60
N GLY A 256 11.63 -15.03 -12.72
CA GLY A 256 10.18 -15.26 -12.84
C GLY A 256 9.28 -14.20 -12.20
N GLY A 257 9.81 -13.31 -11.37
CA GLY A 257 9.04 -12.24 -10.76
C GLY A 257 8.50 -11.20 -11.77
N PRO A 258 7.54 -10.35 -11.37
CA PRO A 258 6.88 -9.41 -12.29
C PRO A 258 7.83 -8.33 -12.83
N ASP A 259 7.65 -7.95 -14.09
CA ASP A 259 8.37 -6.83 -14.70
C ASP A 259 7.86 -5.49 -14.21
N TRP A 260 6.56 -5.38 -14.02
CA TRP A 260 5.91 -4.15 -13.61
C TRP A 260 4.66 -4.40 -12.77
N SER A 261 4.21 -3.36 -12.10
CA SER A 261 2.97 -3.37 -11.35
C SER A 261 2.22 -2.05 -11.45
N MET A 262 0.91 -2.11 -11.31
CA MET A 262 0.05 -0.94 -11.21
C MET A 262 -0.79 -1.04 -9.94
N MET A 263 -0.96 0.09 -9.26
CA MET A 263 -1.75 0.18 -8.04
C MET A 263 -2.82 1.25 -8.17
N PHE A 264 -4.06 0.88 -7.89
CA PHE A 264 -5.16 1.80 -7.68
C PHE A 264 -5.64 1.70 -6.24
N ALA A 265 -5.81 2.84 -5.58
CA ALA A 265 -6.28 2.88 -4.20
C ALA A 265 -7.44 3.84 -4.02
N VAL A 266 -8.37 3.43 -3.16
CA VAL A 266 -9.44 4.26 -2.61
C VAL A 266 -9.35 4.19 -1.09
N LYS A 267 -9.11 5.33 -0.43
CA LYS A 267 -8.98 5.40 1.01
C LYS A 267 -10.04 6.31 1.60
N PHE A 268 -10.90 5.72 2.42
CA PHE A 268 -11.88 6.45 3.21
C PHE A 268 -11.24 6.96 4.50
N LEU A 269 -11.47 8.25 4.80
CA LEU A 269 -10.92 8.90 5.98
C LEU A 269 -12.06 9.25 6.95
N PHE A 270 -11.88 8.89 8.21
CA PHE A 270 -12.84 9.17 9.27
C PHE A 270 -12.16 10.08 10.31
N PRO A 271 -12.22 11.43 10.12
CA PRO A 271 -11.63 12.36 11.07
C PRO A 271 -12.24 12.14 12.46
N LYS A 272 -11.39 12.00 13.47
CA LYS A 272 -11.86 11.92 14.86
C LYS A 272 -12.42 13.29 15.26
N ASN A 273 -13.68 13.35 15.65
CA ASN A 273 -14.20 14.49 16.39
C ASN A 273 -13.53 14.48 17.77
N ARG A 274 -12.53 15.32 17.99
CA ARG A 274 -12.04 15.54 19.36
C ARG A 274 -13.10 16.39 20.06
N PRO A 275 -13.66 15.94 21.19
CA PRO A 275 -14.34 16.88 22.08
C PRO A 275 -13.30 17.92 22.49
N GLN A 276 -13.64 19.20 22.34
CA GLN A 276 -12.86 20.35 22.77
C GLN A 276 -12.68 20.34 24.29
#